data_5e2c066271eadc75420725f0985c5bef
#
_entry.id   5e2c066271eadc75420725f0985c5bef
#
_cell.length_a   1.000
_cell.length_b   1.000
_cell.length_c   1.000
_cell.angle_alpha   90.00
_cell.angle_beta   90.00
_cell.angle_gamma   90.00
#
_symmetry.space_group_name_H-M   'P 1'
#
loop_
_entity.id
_entity.type
_entity.pdbx_description
1 polymer ?
#
loop_
_entity_poly.entity_id
_entity_poly.type
_entity_poly.pdbx_seq_one_letter_code
_entity_poly.pdbx_strand_id
1 'polypeptide(L)'
;MIIAPSVLSVDYSHLSEQMKELNESDAQWIHYDVMDGHFVPNLTFGPDILKGFRKLSDRFLDVHLMITDPIYYSDIFIDAGADGITFHEEALLDEEKIRSLAKHLRLRGIQAGLSIKPKTDLDKLKPYLEDFDLFLIMSVEPGFGGQKFMPDSIERVRTLRSWLDELHLNTHIEVDGGINAETGKLIKEAGADVLVAGSYVFKNNIKEAVASLE
;
A
#
# COMPACT_ATOMS: atom_id res chain seq x y z
N MET A 1 12.55 1.91 8.74
CA MET A 1 11.70 2.23 7.57
C MET A 1 11.38 0.94 6.85
N ILE A 2 10.16 0.69 6.46
CA ILE A 2 9.75 -0.45 5.64
C ILE A 2 9.72 0.02 4.18
N ILE A 3 10.38 -0.71 3.29
CA ILE A 3 10.35 -0.44 1.85
C ILE A 3 9.50 -1.52 1.18
N ALA A 4 8.46 -1.07 0.46
CA ALA A 4 7.46 -1.89 -0.22
C ALA A 4 7.48 -1.61 -1.75
N PRO A 5 8.36 -2.24 -2.53
CA PRO A 5 8.36 -2.08 -3.97
C PRO A 5 7.04 -2.53 -4.60
N SER A 6 6.40 -1.62 -5.39
CA SER A 6 5.16 -1.96 -6.10
C SER A 6 5.43 -2.72 -7.38
N VAL A 7 4.96 -3.96 -7.43
CA VAL A 7 5.08 -4.85 -8.60
C VAL A 7 4.24 -4.41 -9.80
N LEU A 8 3.44 -3.36 -9.66
CA LEU A 8 2.79 -2.69 -10.80
C LEU A 8 3.81 -2.19 -11.83
N SER A 9 5.05 -1.89 -11.39
CA SER A 9 6.12 -1.34 -12.23
C SER A 9 7.16 -2.37 -12.68
N VAL A 10 6.99 -3.64 -12.33
CA VAL A 10 7.87 -4.73 -12.76
C VAL A 10 7.84 -4.87 -14.29
N ASP A 11 8.97 -5.20 -14.90
CA ASP A 11 9.01 -5.66 -16.29
C ASP A 11 8.59 -7.13 -16.33
N TYR A 12 7.34 -7.39 -16.73
CA TYR A 12 6.78 -8.74 -16.78
C TYR A 12 7.47 -9.67 -17.75
N SER A 13 8.23 -9.15 -18.71
CA SER A 13 9.09 -9.97 -19.59
C SER A 13 10.34 -10.50 -18.88
N HIS A 14 10.73 -9.87 -17.75
CA HIS A 14 11.87 -10.20 -16.90
C HIS A 14 11.46 -10.46 -15.43
N LEU A 15 10.21 -10.85 -15.20
CA LEU A 15 9.64 -10.99 -13.87
C LEU A 15 10.50 -11.82 -12.91
N SER A 16 10.93 -13.00 -13.33
CA SER A 16 11.72 -13.91 -12.47
C SER A 16 13.07 -13.34 -12.07
N GLU A 17 13.70 -12.59 -12.97
CA GLU A 17 14.99 -11.94 -12.72
C GLU A 17 14.85 -10.79 -11.74
N GLN A 18 13.88 -9.89 -11.98
CA GLN A 18 13.63 -8.76 -11.11
C GLN A 18 13.12 -9.19 -9.71
N MET A 19 12.32 -10.24 -9.64
CA MET A 19 11.90 -10.79 -8.34
C MET A 19 13.06 -11.43 -7.57
N LYS A 20 14.01 -12.06 -8.25
CA LYS A 20 15.24 -12.54 -7.61
C LYS A 20 16.06 -11.39 -7.06
N GLU A 21 16.30 -10.33 -7.84
CA GLU A 21 17.01 -9.13 -7.38
C GLU A 21 16.31 -8.46 -6.20
N LEU A 22 14.96 -8.39 -6.23
CA LEU A 22 14.17 -7.87 -5.14
C LEU A 22 14.33 -8.68 -3.86
N ASN A 23 14.30 -10.01 -3.96
CA ASN A 23 14.52 -10.91 -2.82
C ASN A 23 15.93 -10.81 -2.24
N GLU A 24 16.91 -10.40 -3.02
CA GLU A 24 18.28 -10.15 -2.57
C GLU A 24 18.51 -8.72 -2.06
N SER A 25 17.51 -7.83 -2.13
CA SER A 25 17.55 -6.47 -1.58
C SER A 25 17.08 -6.43 -0.12
N ASP A 26 17.16 -5.27 0.52
CA ASP A 26 16.67 -5.03 1.88
C ASP A 26 15.18 -4.65 1.95
N ALA A 27 14.42 -4.72 0.85
CA ALA A 27 12.98 -4.53 0.85
C ALA A 27 12.30 -5.54 1.77
N GLN A 28 11.39 -5.09 2.63
CA GLN A 28 10.71 -5.95 3.58
C GLN A 28 9.37 -6.46 3.06
N TRP A 29 8.67 -5.63 2.28
CA TRP A 29 7.34 -5.91 1.73
C TRP A 29 7.36 -5.94 0.20
N ILE A 30 6.28 -6.44 -0.38
CA ILE A 30 5.94 -6.34 -1.80
C ILE A 30 4.55 -5.74 -1.88
N HIS A 31 4.44 -4.55 -2.47
CA HIS A 31 3.16 -3.88 -2.68
C HIS A 31 2.49 -4.37 -3.97
N TYR A 32 1.23 -4.77 -3.86
CA TYR A 32 0.47 -5.42 -4.92
C TYR A 32 -0.83 -4.67 -5.22
N ASP A 33 -0.83 -3.87 -6.28
CA ASP A 33 -1.93 -2.99 -6.69
C ASP A 33 -3.02 -3.73 -7.47
N VAL A 34 -4.20 -3.89 -6.88
CA VAL A 34 -5.38 -4.52 -7.50
C VAL A 34 -6.35 -3.46 -7.97
N MET A 35 -6.67 -3.48 -9.27
CA MET A 35 -7.56 -2.50 -9.91
C MET A 35 -8.60 -3.21 -10.76
N ASP A 36 -9.87 -2.78 -10.68
CA ASP A 36 -11.02 -3.44 -11.32
C ASP A 36 -11.58 -2.70 -12.56
N GLY A 37 -11.01 -1.57 -12.93
CA GLY A 37 -11.51 -0.74 -14.05
C GLY A 37 -12.80 0.02 -13.76
N HIS A 38 -13.29 -0.02 -12.51
CA HIS A 38 -14.49 0.68 -12.05
C HIS A 38 -14.17 1.70 -10.95
N PHE A 39 -13.54 1.27 -9.89
CA PHE A 39 -13.08 2.18 -8.82
C PHE A 39 -11.98 3.13 -9.30
N VAL A 40 -11.10 2.63 -10.17
CA VAL A 40 -10.07 3.38 -10.90
C VAL A 40 -10.11 3.02 -12.39
N PRO A 41 -9.68 3.93 -13.31
CA PRO A 41 -9.77 3.71 -14.76
C PRO A 41 -8.64 2.83 -15.32
N ASN A 42 -8.27 1.78 -14.61
CA ASN A 42 -7.23 0.82 -14.99
C ASN A 42 -7.59 -0.58 -14.50
N LEU A 43 -7.07 -1.60 -15.18
CA LEU A 43 -7.16 -3.01 -14.81
C LEU A 43 -5.77 -3.55 -14.54
N THR A 44 -5.60 -4.30 -13.46
CA THR A 44 -4.32 -4.93 -13.14
C THR A 44 -4.48 -6.44 -12.88
N PHE A 45 -4.00 -6.91 -11.77
CA PHE A 45 -3.84 -8.33 -11.50
C PHE A 45 -4.94 -8.88 -10.59
N GLY A 46 -5.28 -10.14 -10.81
CA GLY A 46 -6.18 -10.90 -9.95
C GLY A 46 -5.44 -11.80 -8.95
N PRO A 47 -6.20 -12.60 -8.18
CA PRO A 47 -5.66 -13.44 -7.11
C PRO A 47 -4.71 -14.54 -7.61
N ASP A 48 -4.88 -15.06 -8.82
CA ASP A 48 -4.00 -16.11 -9.35
C ASP A 48 -2.58 -15.58 -9.65
N ILE A 49 -2.47 -14.31 -10.01
CA ILE A 49 -1.16 -13.65 -10.17
C ILE A 49 -0.52 -13.46 -8.79
N LEU A 50 -1.29 -13.09 -7.75
CA LEU A 50 -0.77 -12.99 -6.36
C LEU A 50 -0.21 -14.34 -5.88
N LYS A 51 -0.88 -15.47 -6.16
CA LYS A 51 -0.36 -16.82 -5.89
C LYS A 51 0.98 -17.07 -6.58
N GLY A 52 1.19 -16.47 -7.77
CA GLY A 52 2.45 -16.51 -8.48
C GLY A 52 3.55 -15.76 -7.72
N PHE A 53 3.29 -14.54 -7.27
CA PHE A 53 4.22 -13.77 -6.45
C PHE A 53 4.54 -14.46 -5.13
N ARG A 54 3.54 -15.07 -4.45
CA ARG A 54 3.77 -15.85 -3.24
C ARG A 54 4.77 -17.01 -3.44
N LYS A 55 4.76 -17.64 -4.61
CA LYS A 55 5.73 -18.68 -4.95
C LYS A 55 7.13 -18.14 -5.24
N LEU A 56 7.24 -16.89 -5.63
CA LEU A 56 8.51 -16.24 -5.97
C LEU A 56 9.18 -15.56 -4.77
N SER A 57 8.43 -15.29 -3.69
CA SER A 57 8.93 -14.54 -2.54
C SER A 57 8.20 -14.90 -1.24
N ASP A 58 8.96 -14.98 -0.14
CA ASP A 58 8.43 -15.14 1.22
C ASP A 58 8.22 -13.78 1.94
N ARG A 59 8.44 -12.67 1.25
CA ARG A 59 8.23 -11.34 1.81
C ARG A 59 6.76 -11.08 2.08
N PHE A 60 6.47 -10.13 2.96
CA PHE A 60 5.11 -9.68 3.25
C PHE A 60 4.44 -9.17 1.97
N LEU A 61 3.31 -9.76 1.60
CA LEU A 61 2.50 -9.34 0.46
C LEU A 61 1.43 -8.36 0.94
N ASP A 62 1.68 -7.10 0.70
CA ASP A 62 0.81 -5.98 1.00
C ASP A 62 -0.11 -5.71 -0.19
N VAL A 63 -1.38 -6.11 -0.05
CA VAL A 63 -2.36 -6.06 -1.14
C VAL A 63 -3.23 -4.81 -1.02
N HIS A 64 -3.10 -3.91 -1.98
CA HIS A 64 -3.86 -2.67 -2.07
C HIS A 64 -5.05 -2.82 -3.03
N LEU A 65 -6.26 -2.81 -2.49
CA LEU A 65 -7.50 -3.02 -3.23
C LEU A 65 -8.11 -1.67 -3.69
N MET A 66 -7.85 -1.29 -4.92
CA MET A 66 -8.50 -0.19 -5.62
C MET A 66 -9.68 -0.73 -6.45
N ILE A 67 -10.68 -1.31 -5.77
CA ILE A 67 -11.81 -2.01 -6.36
C ILE A 67 -13.13 -1.63 -5.70
N THR A 68 -14.23 -1.86 -6.38
CA THR A 68 -15.59 -1.48 -5.94
C THR A 68 -16.17 -2.39 -4.85
N ASP A 69 -15.72 -3.63 -4.75
CA ASP A 69 -16.21 -4.61 -3.75
C ASP A 69 -15.06 -5.25 -2.95
N PRO A 70 -14.42 -4.51 -2.03
CA PRO A 70 -13.35 -5.06 -1.22
C PRO A 70 -13.84 -6.13 -0.22
N ILE A 71 -15.11 -6.14 0.16
CA ILE A 71 -15.68 -7.14 1.08
C ILE A 71 -15.66 -8.51 0.41
N TYR A 72 -16.17 -8.61 -0.81
CA TYR A 72 -16.22 -9.86 -1.55
C TYR A 72 -14.82 -10.40 -1.87
N TYR A 73 -13.88 -9.53 -2.28
CA TYR A 73 -12.56 -9.94 -2.73
C TYR A 73 -11.55 -10.17 -1.62
N SER A 74 -11.76 -9.66 -0.41
CA SER A 74 -10.78 -9.80 0.68
C SER A 74 -10.42 -11.25 0.98
N ASP A 75 -11.39 -12.14 1.19
CA ASP A 75 -11.11 -13.56 1.45
C ASP A 75 -10.42 -14.25 0.27
N ILE A 76 -10.74 -13.87 -0.95
CA ILE A 76 -10.12 -14.43 -2.16
C ILE A 76 -8.63 -14.07 -2.21
N PHE A 77 -8.26 -12.84 -1.85
CA PHE A 77 -6.86 -12.41 -1.80
C PHE A 77 -6.12 -12.98 -0.57
N ILE A 78 -6.79 -13.16 0.57
CA ILE A 78 -6.24 -13.88 1.73
C ILE A 78 -5.85 -15.30 1.32
N ASP A 79 -6.76 -16.03 0.69
CA ASP A 79 -6.54 -17.41 0.23
C ASP A 79 -5.50 -17.50 -0.90
N ALA A 80 -5.24 -16.38 -1.58
CA ALA A 80 -4.16 -16.25 -2.57
C ALA A 80 -2.79 -15.95 -1.96
N GLY A 81 -2.71 -15.64 -0.66
CA GLY A 81 -1.46 -15.45 0.07
C GLY A 81 -1.15 -14.01 0.49
N ALA A 82 -2.15 -13.13 0.56
CA ALA A 82 -1.98 -11.79 1.13
C ALA A 82 -1.65 -11.88 2.63
N ASP A 83 -0.71 -11.06 3.08
CA ASP A 83 -0.35 -10.88 4.50
C ASP A 83 -1.00 -9.61 5.08
N GLY A 84 -1.22 -8.60 4.24
CA GLY A 84 -1.96 -7.38 4.53
C GLY A 84 -2.95 -7.06 3.41
N ILE A 85 -4.09 -6.48 3.77
CA ILE A 85 -5.08 -5.96 2.82
C ILE A 85 -5.44 -4.53 3.21
N THR A 86 -5.19 -3.62 2.28
CA THR A 86 -5.57 -2.21 2.36
C THR A 86 -6.66 -1.92 1.34
N PHE A 87 -7.77 -1.33 1.78
CA PHE A 87 -8.88 -0.92 0.92
C PHE A 87 -9.22 0.55 1.12
N HIS A 88 -9.96 1.15 0.18
CA HIS A 88 -10.33 2.56 0.22
C HIS A 88 -11.62 2.81 0.99
N GLU A 89 -11.63 3.86 1.82
CA GLU A 89 -12.85 4.37 2.50
C GLU A 89 -13.95 4.65 1.47
N GLU A 90 -13.57 5.25 0.34
CA GLU A 90 -14.49 5.62 -0.73
C GLU A 90 -15.15 4.42 -1.45
N ALA A 91 -14.63 3.22 -1.28
CA ALA A 91 -15.23 2.01 -1.86
C ALA A 91 -16.47 1.55 -1.09
N LEU A 92 -16.54 1.79 0.21
CA LEU A 92 -17.63 1.31 1.07
C LEU A 92 -18.59 2.41 1.51
N LEU A 93 -18.10 3.61 1.81
CA LEU A 93 -18.88 4.78 2.26
C LEU A 93 -19.84 4.50 3.45
N ASP A 94 -19.60 3.42 4.19
CA ASP A 94 -20.43 2.93 5.29
C ASP A 94 -19.51 2.52 6.45
N GLU A 95 -19.61 3.27 7.53
CA GLU A 95 -18.73 3.12 8.71
C GLU A 95 -18.81 1.72 9.33
N GLU A 96 -20.00 1.14 9.41
CA GLU A 96 -20.20 -0.19 9.99
C GLU A 96 -19.55 -1.27 9.12
N LYS A 97 -19.69 -1.17 7.80
CA LYS A 97 -19.03 -2.09 6.85
C LYS A 97 -17.51 -1.98 6.90
N ILE A 98 -16.97 -0.75 6.99
CA ILE A 98 -15.53 -0.51 7.10
C ILE A 98 -14.98 -1.18 8.36
N ARG A 99 -15.59 -0.96 9.52
CA ARG A 99 -15.19 -1.58 10.79
C ARG A 99 -15.35 -3.10 10.77
N SER A 100 -16.44 -3.60 10.19
CA SER A 100 -16.68 -5.04 10.06
C SER A 100 -15.62 -5.71 9.21
N LEU A 101 -15.23 -5.09 8.09
CA LEU A 101 -14.16 -5.63 7.23
C LEU A 101 -12.81 -5.60 7.94
N ALA A 102 -12.45 -4.50 8.62
CA ALA A 102 -11.22 -4.42 9.40
C ALA A 102 -11.15 -5.54 10.46
N LYS A 103 -12.24 -5.73 11.23
CA LYS A 103 -12.34 -6.80 12.21
C LYS A 103 -12.23 -8.18 11.58
N HIS A 104 -12.86 -8.40 10.43
CA HIS A 104 -12.79 -9.67 9.70
C HIS A 104 -11.35 -10.00 9.29
N LEU A 105 -10.63 -9.04 8.67
CA LEU A 105 -9.23 -9.20 8.28
C LEU A 105 -8.35 -9.58 9.48
N ARG A 106 -8.48 -8.85 10.59
CA ARG A 106 -7.73 -9.14 11.82
C ARG A 106 -8.04 -10.53 12.40
N LEU A 107 -9.30 -10.98 12.37
CA LEU A 107 -9.69 -12.33 12.79
C LEU A 107 -9.10 -13.41 11.90
N ARG A 108 -8.85 -13.13 10.62
CA ARG A 108 -8.16 -14.00 9.67
C ARG A 108 -6.62 -13.96 9.83
N GLY A 109 -6.09 -13.15 10.76
CA GLY A 109 -4.65 -12.96 10.96
C GLY A 109 -3.97 -12.08 9.92
N ILE A 110 -4.74 -11.25 9.21
CA ILE A 110 -4.28 -10.37 8.13
C ILE A 110 -4.18 -8.94 8.68
N GLN A 111 -3.11 -8.22 8.33
CA GLN A 111 -2.98 -6.80 8.62
C GLN A 111 -4.10 -6.03 7.89
N ALA A 112 -4.89 -5.28 8.64
CA ALA A 112 -5.98 -4.47 8.11
C ALA A 112 -5.51 -3.04 7.83
N GLY A 113 -5.59 -2.61 6.57
CA GLY A 113 -5.25 -1.27 6.11
C GLY A 113 -6.46 -0.50 5.57
N LEU A 114 -6.49 0.82 5.80
CA LEU A 114 -7.47 1.74 5.23
C LEU A 114 -6.76 2.84 4.45
N SER A 115 -7.23 3.10 3.24
CA SER A 115 -6.71 4.15 2.35
C SER A 115 -7.74 5.21 2.04
N ILE A 116 -7.26 6.41 1.72
CA ILE A 116 -8.04 7.51 1.16
C ILE A 116 -7.35 8.14 -0.03
N LYS A 117 -8.15 8.60 -1.01
CA LYS A 117 -7.65 9.33 -2.18
C LYS A 117 -7.06 10.69 -1.80
N PRO A 118 -6.21 11.29 -2.64
CA PRO A 118 -5.57 12.57 -2.31
C PRO A 118 -6.53 13.71 -1.97
N LYS A 119 -7.70 13.74 -2.61
CA LYS A 119 -8.71 14.78 -2.43
C LYS A 119 -9.74 14.48 -1.34
N THR A 120 -9.74 13.28 -0.79
CA THR A 120 -10.61 12.91 0.33
C THR A 120 -10.10 13.58 1.60
N ASP A 121 -11.02 14.18 2.37
CA ASP A 121 -10.67 14.82 3.62
C ASP A 121 -10.04 13.82 4.59
N LEU A 122 -8.88 14.19 5.15
CA LEU A 122 -8.15 13.34 6.09
C LEU A 122 -8.98 13.02 7.36
N ASP A 123 -9.88 13.92 7.75
CA ASP A 123 -10.77 13.73 8.90
C ASP A 123 -11.67 12.49 8.78
N LYS A 124 -11.85 11.98 7.57
CA LYS A 124 -12.53 10.70 7.33
C LYS A 124 -11.88 9.50 8.00
N LEU A 125 -10.58 9.57 8.30
CA LEU A 125 -9.87 8.50 9.02
C LEU A 125 -10.06 8.54 10.53
N LYS A 126 -10.44 9.70 11.11
CA LYS A 126 -10.57 9.86 12.57
C LYS A 126 -11.44 8.82 13.27
N PRO A 127 -12.60 8.41 12.71
CA PRO A 127 -13.44 7.40 13.34
C PRO A 127 -12.78 6.03 13.46
N TYR A 128 -11.70 5.77 12.68
CA TYR A 128 -11.14 4.44 12.49
C TYR A 128 -9.73 4.25 13.08
N LEU A 129 -9.17 5.26 13.76
CA LEU A 129 -7.75 5.23 14.19
C LEU A 129 -7.38 4.00 15.03
N GLU A 130 -8.31 3.46 15.82
CA GLU A 130 -8.10 2.28 16.66
C GLU A 130 -8.45 0.95 15.98
N ASP A 131 -9.09 1.01 14.80
CA ASP A 131 -9.62 -0.19 14.12
C ASP A 131 -8.62 -0.82 13.14
N PHE A 132 -7.60 -0.08 12.73
CA PHE A 132 -6.67 -0.47 11.66
C PHE A 132 -5.22 -0.59 12.13
N ASP A 133 -4.49 -1.44 11.46
CA ASP A 133 -3.05 -1.67 11.69
C ASP A 133 -2.19 -0.78 10.79
N LEU A 134 -2.80 -0.23 9.72
CA LEU A 134 -2.12 0.59 8.71
C LEU A 134 -3.09 1.60 8.09
N PHE A 135 -2.60 2.83 7.87
CA PHE A 135 -3.25 3.84 7.02
C PHE A 135 -2.37 4.16 5.81
N LEU A 136 -2.94 3.98 4.62
CA LEU A 136 -2.28 4.32 3.36
C LEU A 136 -2.72 5.71 2.88
N ILE A 137 -1.78 6.64 2.82
CA ILE A 137 -1.97 7.97 2.25
C ILE A 137 -1.52 7.96 0.80
N MET A 138 -2.45 8.16 -0.13
CA MET A 138 -2.14 8.30 -1.54
C MET A 138 -1.49 9.66 -1.81
N SER A 139 -0.32 9.66 -2.40
CA SER A 139 0.40 10.85 -2.86
C SER A 139 0.34 11.05 -4.39
N VAL A 140 -0.54 10.30 -5.04
CA VAL A 140 -0.97 10.44 -6.43
C VAL A 140 -2.43 10.00 -6.54
N GLU A 141 -3.14 10.36 -7.62
CA GLU A 141 -4.45 9.75 -7.87
C GLU A 141 -4.28 8.25 -8.15
N PRO A 142 -5.03 7.36 -7.48
CA PRO A 142 -4.91 5.92 -7.69
C PRO A 142 -5.28 5.53 -9.12
N GLY A 143 -4.60 4.48 -9.65
CA GLY A 143 -4.92 3.90 -10.95
C GLY A 143 -3.73 3.71 -11.90
N PHE A 144 -2.66 4.50 -11.83
CA PHE A 144 -1.50 4.38 -12.70
C PHE A 144 -0.19 4.58 -11.94
N GLY A 145 0.83 3.80 -12.30
CA GLY A 145 2.19 3.99 -11.81
C GLY A 145 2.93 5.16 -12.47
N GLY A 146 4.05 5.58 -11.86
CA GLY A 146 4.96 6.57 -12.44
C GLY A 146 4.45 8.01 -12.45
N GLN A 147 3.44 8.33 -11.67
CA GLN A 147 2.90 9.68 -11.53
C GLN A 147 3.80 10.57 -10.65
N LYS A 148 3.64 11.89 -10.82
CA LYS A 148 4.36 12.89 -10.03
C LYS A 148 3.79 12.96 -8.62
N PHE A 149 4.67 12.92 -7.63
CA PHE A 149 4.35 13.11 -6.21
C PHE A 149 3.57 14.40 -5.93
N MET A 150 2.54 14.30 -5.11
CA MET A 150 1.72 15.43 -4.65
C MET A 150 2.19 15.89 -3.27
N PRO A 151 2.82 17.09 -3.13
CA PRO A 151 3.44 17.54 -1.88
C PRO A 151 2.47 17.68 -0.70
N ASP A 152 1.18 17.88 -0.95
CA ASP A 152 0.15 18.00 0.11
C ASP A 152 0.07 16.73 0.98
N SER A 153 0.53 15.59 0.46
CA SER A 153 0.60 14.34 1.22
C SER A 153 1.53 14.43 2.42
N ILE A 154 2.56 15.28 2.40
CA ILE A 154 3.50 15.47 3.51
C ILE A 154 2.76 15.98 4.76
N GLU A 155 1.91 17.00 4.60
CA GLU A 155 1.15 17.55 5.72
C GLU A 155 0.07 16.59 6.20
N ARG A 156 -0.54 15.81 5.29
CA ARG A 156 -1.50 14.76 5.63
C ARG A 156 -0.85 13.66 6.50
N VAL A 157 0.35 13.21 6.14
CA VAL A 157 1.13 12.24 6.93
C VAL A 157 1.46 12.80 8.31
N ARG A 158 1.96 14.06 8.38
CA ARG A 158 2.30 14.71 9.66
C ARG A 158 1.09 14.83 10.59
N THR A 159 -0.05 15.21 10.04
CA THR A 159 -1.29 15.34 10.79
C THR A 159 -1.78 13.98 11.30
N LEU A 160 -1.79 12.95 10.45
CA LEU A 160 -2.19 11.60 10.84
C LEU A 160 -1.27 11.02 11.92
N ARG A 161 0.07 11.23 11.78
CA ARG A 161 1.03 10.80 12.80
C ARG A 161 0.73 11.46 14.15
N SER A 162 0.46 12.78 14.18
CA SER A 162 0.08 13.47 15.42
C SER A 162 -1.14 12.84 16.09
N TRP A 163 -2.18 12.50 15.33
CA TRP A 163 -3.38 11.83 15.90
C TRP A 163 -3.07 10.45 16.47
N LEU A 164 -2.25 9.65 15.78
CA LEU A 164 -1.87 8.32 16.25
C LEU A 164 -1.00 8.40 17.51
N ASP A 165 -0.07 9.34 17.57
CA ASP A 165 0.82 9.56 18.71
C ASP A 165 0.03 10.03 19.95
N GLU A 166 -0.94 10.93 19.78
CA GLU A 166 -1.85 11.40 20.85
C GLU A 166 -2.65 10.25 21.48
N LEU A 167 -3.01 9.25 20.67
CA LEU A 167 -3.73 8.06 21.11
C LEU A 167 -2.79 6.89 21.50
N HIS A 168 -1.48 7.09 21.43
CA HIS A 168 -0.46 6.07 21.70
C HIS A 168 -0.61 4.79 20.85
N LEU A 169 -1.01 4.95 19.59
CA LEU A 169 -1.20 3.86 18.64
C LEU A 169 0.05 3.60 17.83
N ASN A 170 0.42 2.32 17.70
CA ASN A 170 1.54 1.85 16.88
C ASN A 170 1.11 1.49 15.45
N THR A 171 0.13 2.20 14.92
CA THR A 171 -0.40 2.00 13.56
C THR A 171 0.59 2.53 12.54
N HIS A 172 0.87 1.75 11.49
CA HIS A 172 1.73 2.17 10.40
C HIS A 172 1.08 3.25 9.53
N ILE A 173 1.89 4.20 9.07
CA ILE A 173 1.53 5.13 8.00
C ILE A 173 2.34 4.75 6.77
N GLU A 174 1.62 4.35 5.74
CA GLU A 174 2.16 4.02 4.43
C GLU A 174 1.88 5.15 3.44
N VAL A 175 2.80 5.38 2.50
CA VAL A 175 2.61 6.36 1.44
C VAL A 175 2.91 5.74 0.09
N ASP A 176 1.95 5.86 -0.84
CA ASP A 176 2.06 5.39 -2.21
C ASP A 176 1.88 6.52 -3.22
N GLY A 177 2.84 6.62 -4.13
CA GLY A 177 2.80 7.52 -5.28
C GLY A 177 4.00 8.45 -5.41
N GLY A 178 4.75 8.32 -6.51
CA GLY A 178 5.87 9.20 -6.84
C GLY A 178 7.04 9.17 -5.85
N ILE A 179 7.20 8.06 -5.12
CA ILE A 179 8.27 7.87 -4.13
C ILE A 179 9.60 7.60 -4.84
N ASN A 180 10.62 8.36 -4.42
CA ASN A 180 12.04 8.25 -4.78
C ASN A 180 12.89 8.69 -3.57
N ALA A 181 14.21 8.72 -3.70
CA ALA A 181 15.10 9.09 -2.58
C ALA A 181 14.81 10.48 -1.98
N GLU A 182 14.41 11.46 -2.79
CA GLU A 182 14.09 12.81 -2.33
C GLU A 182 12.72 12.86 -1.63
N THR A 183 11.66 12.39 -2.31
CA THR A 183 10.30 12.40 -1.76
C THR A 183 10.15 11.43 -0.60
N GLY A 184 10.81 10.28 -0.63
CA GLY A 184 10.85 9.31 0.46
C GLY A 184 11.42 9.91 1.75
N LYS A 185 12.50 10.69 1.63
CA LYS A 185 13.07 11.41 2.78
C LYS A 185 12.06 12.38 3.40
N LEU A 186 11.37 13.19 2.57
CA LEU A 186 10.36 14.15 3.06
C LEU A 186 9.21 13.45 3.79
N ILE A 187 8.75 12.32 3.27
CA ILE A 187 7.65 11.55 3.83
C ILE A 187 8.08 10.83 5.14
N LYS A 188 9.29 10.30 5.18
CA LYS A 188 9.89 9.75 6.41
C LYS A 188 9.97 10.81 7.52
N GLU A 189 10.46 12.01 7.20
CA GLU A 189 10.53 13.15 8.14
C GLU A 189 9.14 13.62 8.60
N ALA A 190 8.10 13.40 7.80
CA ALA A 190 6.71 13.68 8.17
C ALA A 190 6.11 12.61 9.11
N GLY A 191 6.73 11.43 9.24
CA GLY A 191 6.30 10.39 10.17
C GLY A 191 5.72 9.13 9.51
N ALA A 192 5.98 8.88 8.23
CA ALA A 192 5.63 7.61 7.60
C ALA A 192 6.56 6.47 8.05
N ASP A 193 6.02 5.26 8.06
CA ASP A 193 6.73 4.01 8.41
C ASP A 193 7.02 3.15 7.19
N VAL A 194 6.17 3.23 6.15
CA VAL A 194 6.21 2.40 4.95
C VAL A 194 6.22 3.26 3.71
N LEU A 195 7.16 2.99 2.79
CA LEU A 195 7.31 3.68 1.51
C LEU A 195 7.03 2.73 0.35
N VAL A 196 6.00 3.02 -0.43
CA VAL A 196 5.70 2.29 -1.67
C VAL A 196 6.41 2.95 -2.84
N ALA A 197 7.33 2.22 -3.48
CA ALA A 197 8.10 2.72 -4.61
C ALA A 197 8.04 1.74 -5.79
N GLY A 198 7.39 2.12 -6.88
CA GLY A 198 7.28 1.30 -8.09
C GLY A 198 8.37 1.61 -9.11
N SER A 199 8.09 2.56 -9.99
CA SER A 199 8.98 2.90 -11.12
C SER A 199 10.40 3.31 -10.69
N TYR A 200 10.55 3.91 -9.52
CA TYR A 200 11.86 4.26 -8.99
C TYR A 200 12.72 3.03 -8.71
N VAL A 201 12.13 1.96 -8.21
CA VAL A 201 12.85 0.70 -7.92
C VAL A 201 13.09 -0.09 -9.20
N PHE A 202 12.04 -0.38 -9.98
CA PHE A 202 12.10 -1.34 -11.08
C PHE A 202 12.72 -0.79 -12.39
N LYS A 203 12.91 0.53 -12.52
CA LYS A 203 13.63 1.15 -13.67
C LYS A 203 15.10 1.45 -13.38
N ASN A 204 15.58 1.16 -12.19
CA ASN A 204 16.96 1.35 -11.74
C ASN A 204 17.56 0.02 -11.26
N ASN A 205 18.76 0.05 -10.72
CA ASN A 205 19.29 -1.08 -9.95
C ASN A 205 18.44 -1.26 -8.70
N ILE A 206 17.76 -2.40 -8.58
CA ILE A 206 16.75 -2.65 -7.54
C ILE A 206 17.36 -2.52 -6.14
N LYS A 207 18.54 -3.13 -5.91
CA LYS A 207 19.20 -3.10 -4.60
C LYS A 207 19.63 -1.68 -4.20
N GLU A 208 20.22 -0.93 -5.13
CA GLU A 208 20.64 0.45 -4.87
C GLU A 208 19.45 1.38 -4.64
N ALA A 209 18.37 1.21 -5.43
CA ALA A 209 17.17 2.00 -5.29
C ALA A 209 16.48 1.73 -3.94
N VAL A 210 16.36 0.47 -3.52
CA VAL A 210 15.82 0.11 -2.18
C VAL A 210 16.68 0.71 -1.08
N ALA A 211 18.01 0.51 -1.11
CA ALA A 211 18.93 1.05 -0.11
C ALA A 211 18.87 2.59 0.00
N SER A 212 18.59 3.29 -1.11
CA SER A 212 18.48 4.75 -1.12
C SER A 212 17.21 5.29 -0.44
N LEU A 213 16.24 4.41 -0.15
CA LEU A 213 14.97 4.76 0.52
C LEU A 213 15.02 4.50 2.05
N GLU A 214 16.02 3.80 2.55
CA GLU A 214 16.22 3.55 3.99
C GLU A 214 16.63 4.83 4.74
#